data_cca508504f5f2876f6a1604706cbb968
#
_entry.id   cca508504f5f2876f6a1604706cbb968
#
_cell.length_a   1.000
_cell.length_b   1.000
_cell.length_c   1.000
_cell.angle_alpha   90.00
_cell.angle_beta   90.00
_cell.angle_gamma   90.00
#
_symmetry.space_group_name_H-M   'P 1'
#
loop_
_entity.id
_entity.type
_entity.pdbx_description
1 polymer ?
#
loop_
_entity_poly.entity_id
_entity_poly.type
_entity_poly.pdbx_seq_one_letter_code
_entity_poly.pdbx_strand_id
1 'polypeptide(L)'
;MNKSKNDNLVWKQKFAKDIDEFRKKAYESDNIMPKRYCFVLTNLCNLACDFCYQYRTKLKNSLNSDDWIKVIDQLPDNSRVTLTGGEPLTLKNFEKVFLKVVERHECNIICNGLLLSEKLIDLLLSSKNFKVLSISIDNRKNKIRKLANV
;
A
#
# COMPACT_ATOMS: atom_id res chain seq x y z
N MET A 1 9.94 34.29 -13.76
CA MET A 1 9.58 33.11 -12.95
C MET A 1 8.24 32.55 -13.40
N ASN A 2 8.17 31.88 -14.57
CA ASN A 2 6.91 31.32 -15.11
C ASN A 2 7.05 29.86 -15.63
N LYS A 3 8.12 29.13 -15.21
CA LYS A 3 8.34 27.75 -15.65
C LYS A 3 7.45 26.70 -14.98
N SER A 4 6.99 26.90 -13.73
CA SER A 4 6.32 25.85 -12.96
C SER A 4 4.85 25.55 -13.37
N LYS A 5 4.14 26.49 -13.99
CA LYS A 5 2.75 26.29 -14.44
C LYS A 5 2.67 25.49 -15.74
N ASN A 6 3.62 25.72 -16.66
CA ASN A 6 3.65 25.01 -17.95
C ASN A 6 4.05 23.54 -17.80
N ASP A 7 5.02 23.24 -16.93
CA ASP A 7 5.48 21.88 -16.69
C ASP A 7 4.37 20.99 -16.08
N ASN A 8 3.55 21.56 -15.19
CA ASN A 8 2.39 20.87 -14.62
C ASN A 8 1.28 20.59 -15.65
N LEU A 9 1.11 21.48 -16.63
CA LEU A 9 0.09 21.28 -17.67
C LEU A 9 0.51 20.20 -18.66
N VAL A 10 1.77 20.19 -19.08
CA VAL A 10 2.35 19.18 -19.98
C VAL A 10 2.30 17.80 -19.31
N TRP A 11 2.64 17.69 -18.02
CA TRP A 11 2.57 16.44 -17.27
C TRP A 11 1.13 15.92 -17.18
N LYS A 12 0.15 16.79 -16.88
CA LYS A 12 -1.27 16.41 -16.82
C LYS A 12 -1.80 15.92 -18.17
N GLN A 13 -1.42 16.57 -19.25
CA GLN A 13 -1.82 16.18 -20.61
C GLN A 13 -1.22 14.82 -21.01
N LYS A 14 0.06 14.60 -20.73
CA LYS A 14 0.73 13.31 -20.96
C LYS A 14 0.07 12.19 -20.14
N PHE A 15 -0.17 12.44 -18.85
CA PHE A 15 -0.79 11.47 -17.96
C PHE A 15 -2.22 11.11 -18.40
N ALA A 16 -3.02 12.10 -18.84
CA ALA A 16 -4.35 11.85 -19.38
C ALA A 16 -4.31 10.99 -20.65
N LYS A 17 -3.36 11.26 -21.55
CA LYS A 17 -3.17 10.51 -22.79
C LYS A 17 -2.75 9.06 -22.50
N ASP A 18 -1.83 8.86 -21.57
CA ASP A 18 -1.37 7.52 -21.17
C ASP A 18 -2.52 6.71 -20.52
N ILE A 19 -3.42 7.36 -19.76
CA ILE A 19 -4.62 6.73 -19.20
C ILE A 19 -5.60 6.35 -20.30
N ASP A 20 -5.84 7.21 -21.27
CA ASP A 20 -6.79 6.95 -22.34
C ASP A 20 -6.29 5.82 -23.28
N GLU A 21 -5.00 5.78 -23.58
CA GLU A 21 -4.39 4.67 -24.31
C GLU A 21 -4.49 3.35 -23.50
N PHE A 22 -4.27 3.41 -22.19
CA PHE A 22 -4.43 2.25 -21.32
C PHE A 22 -5.89 1.76 -21.28
N ARG A 23 -6.85 2.68 -21.15
CA ARG A 23 -8.29 2.36 -21.19
C ARG A 23 -8.69 1.73 -22.52
N LYS A 24 -8.23 2.31 -23.63
CA LYS A 24 -8.51 1.77 -24.97
C LYS A 24 -8.02 0.33 -25.10
N LYS A 25 -6.76 0.05 -24.72
CA LYS A 25 -6.21 -1.30 -24.69
C LYS A 25 -6.97 -2.24 -23.75
N ALA A 26 -7.47 -1.71 -22.60
CA ALA A 26 -8.26 -2.47 -21.67
C ALA A 26 -9.63 -2.88 -22.21
N TYR A 27 -10.27 -2.01 -22.98
CA TYR A 27 -11.55 -2.32 -23.67
C TYR A 27 -11.40 -3.23 -24.88
N GLU A 28 -10.22 -3.22 -25.53
CA GLU A 28 -9.94 -4.04 -26.71
C GLU A 28 -9.43 -5.44 -26.37
N SER A 29 -9.17 -5.73 -25.10
CA SER A 29 -8.59 -7.01 -24.64
C SER A 29 -9.38 -7.58 -23.48
N ASP A 30 -9.99 -8.74 -23.66
CA ASP A 30 -10.69 -9.48 -22.61
C ASP A 30 -9.77 -10.00 -21.48
N ASN A 31 -8.45 -9.77 -21.58
CA ASN A 31 -7.42 -10.35 -20.70
C ASN A 31 -6.47 -9.34 -20.05
N ILE A 32 -6.89 -8.09 -19.81
CA ILE A 32 -6.03 -7.16 -19.06
C ILE A 32 -6.15 -7.43 -17.57
N MET A 33 -5.12 -8.06 -17.03
CA MET A 33 -4.94 -8.17 -15.58
C MET A 33 -4.38 -6.85 -15.03
N PRO A 34 -4.91 -6.36 -13.89
CA PRO A 34 -4.33 -5.22 -13.21
C PRO A 34 -2.85 -5.47 -12.91
N LYS A 35 -2.01 -4.44 -13.07
CA LYS A 35 -0.60 -4.49 -12.68
C LYS A 35 -0.35 -3.90 -11.29
N ARG A 36 -1.35 -3.27 -10.70
CA ARG A 36 -1.28 -2.67 -9.36
C ARG A 36 -2.37 -3.23 -8.47
N TYR A 37 -1.97 -3.72 -7.31
CA TYR A 37 -2.83 -4.29 -6.29
C TYR A 37 -2.62 -3.53 -4.98
N CYS A 38 -3.71 -3.23 -4.28
CA CYS A 38 -3.68 -2.63 -2.96
C CYS A 38 -4.31 -3.62 -1.98
N PHE A 39 -3.51 -4.17 -1.07
CA PHE A 39 -3.96 -5.16 -0.10
C PHE A 39 -4.19 -4.51 1.26
N VAL A 40 -5.44 -4.53 1.70
CA VAL A 40 -5.85 -4.21 3.07
C VAL A 40 -5.61 -5.45 3.92
N LEU A 41 -4.39 -5.60 4.45
CA LEU A 41 -3.95 -6.83 5.11
C LEU A 41 -4.74 -7.16 6.36
N THR A 42 -5.15 -6.14 7.09
CA THR A 42 -5.89 -6.28 8.34
C THR A 42 -6.72 -5.03 8.62
N ASN A 43 -7.79 -5.18 9.37
CA ASN A 43 -8.57 -4.05 9.90
C ASN A 43 -8.12 -3.63 11.31
N LEU A 44 -7.19 -4.36 11.91
CA LEU A 44 -6.60 -3.99 13.20
C LEU A 44 -5.67 -2.78 13.01
N CYS A 45 -5.69 -1.89 13.99
CA CYS A 45 -4.80 -0.74 14.04
C CYS A 45 -4.48 -0.43 15.50
N ASN A 46 -3.23 -0.07 15.77
CA ASN A 46 -2.79 0.44 17.07
C ASN A 46 -3.17 1.91 17.32
N LEU A 47 -3.91 2.54 16.37
CA LEU A 47 -4.47 3.88 16.49
C LEU A 47 -5.99 3.88 16.30
N ALA A 48 -6.68 4.82 16.96
CA ALA A 48 -8.11 5.09 16.83
C ALA A 48 -8.34 6.53 16.33
N CYS A 49 -7.94 6.81 15.08
CA CYS A 49 -8.06 8.15 14.50
C CYS A 49 -9.53 8.50 14.22
N ASP A 50 -9.97 9.69 14.65
CA ASP A 50 -11.37 10.12 14.56
C ASP A 50 -11.89 10.20 13.09
N PHE A 51 -10.99 10.45 12.14
CA PHE A 51 -11.29 10.53 10.69
C PHE A 51 -11.17 9.19 9.96
N CYS A 52 -10.68 8.13 10.63
CA CYS A 52 -10.36 6.88 9.97
C CYS A 52 -11.63 6.09 9.61
N TYR A 53 -11.80 5.80 8.31
CA TYR A 53 -12.93 5.00 7.85
C TYR A 53 -12.84 3.53 8.33
N GLN A 54 -11.65 3.00 8.51
CA GLN A 54 -11.40 1.63 8.97
C GLN A 54 -11.86 1.41 10.42
N TYR A 55 -11.72 2.41 11.28
CA TYR A 55 -12.14 2.33 12.68
C TYR A 55 -13.66 2.09 12.82
N ARG A 56 -14.44 2.54 11.84
CA ARG A 56 -15.90 2.39 11.81
C ARG A 56 -16.36 1.03 11.26
N THR A 57 -15.50 0.32 10.58
CA THR A 57 -15.80 -1.00 10.00
C THR A 57 -15.37 -2.09 10.97
N LYS A 58 -16.35 -2.64 11.72
CA LYS A 58 -16.12 -3.78 12.63
C LYS A 58 -16.06 -5.10 11.84
N LEU A 59 -15.17 -5.20 10.87
CA LEU A 59 -14.94 -6.45 10.16
C LEU A 59 -14.19 -7.41 11.09
N LYS A 60 -14.83 -8.54 11.41
CA LYS A 60 -14.30 -9.53 12.35
C LYS A 60 -13.32 -10.52 11.71
N ASN A 61 -13.33 -10.68 10.39
CA ASN A 61 -12.56 -11.69 9.69
C ASN A 61 -11.54 -11.02 8.80
N SER A 62 -10.26 -11.14 9.15
CA SER A 62 -9.13 -10.82 8.27
C SER A 62 -8.41 -12.11 7.90
N LEU A 63 -7.84 -12.14 6.70
CA LEU A 63 -6.94 -13.22 6.29
C LEU A 63 -5.70 -13.22 7.18
N ASN A 64 -5.19 -14.40 7.48
CA ASN A 64 -3.89 -14.54 8.14
C ASN A 64 -2.75 -14.42 7.11
N SER A 65 -1.49 -14.45 7.57
CA SER A 65 -0.33 -14.32 6.70
C SER A 65 -0.23 -15.43 5.65
N ASP A 66 -0.61 -16.66 5.99
CA ASP A 66 -0.51 -17.79 5.07
C ASP A 66 -1.59 -17.71 3.97
N ASP A 67 -2.77 -17.18 4.30
CA ASP A 67 -3.81 -16.92 3.31
C ASP A 67 -3.40 -15.78 2.35
N TRP A 68 -2.76 -14.72 2.86
CA TRP A 68 -2.22 -13.66 2.03
C TRP A 68 -1.13 -14.17 1.08
N ILE A 69 -0.27 -15.09 1.51
CA ILE A 69 0.72 -15.73 0.66
C ILE A 69 0.06 -16.45 -0.52
N LYS A 70 -1.03 -17.20 -0.29
CA LYS A 70 -1.79 -17.85 -1.36
C LYS A 70 -2.41 -16.86 -2.36
N VAL A 71 -2.87 -15.69 -1.87
CA VAL A 71 -3.38 -14.62 -2.74
C VAL A 71 -2.25 -14.03 -3.59
N ILE A 72 -1.08 -13.78 -2.99
CA ILE A 72 0.08 -13.23 -3.69
C ILE A 72 0.59 -14.17 -4.78
N ASP A 73 0.55 -15.48 -4.54
CA ASP A 73 0.97 -16.49 -5.53
C ASP A 73 0.12 -16.49 -6.81
N GLN A 74 -1.10 -15.95 -6.75
CA GLN A 74 -1.99 -15.85 -7.90
C GLN A 74 -1.78 -14.57 -8.73
N LEU A 75 -0.94 -13.66 -8.27
CA LEU A 75 -0.69 -12.40 -8.99
C LEU A 75 0.17 -12.63 -10.23
N PRO A 76 -0.11 -11.90 -11.32
CA PRO A 76 0.78 -11.85 -12.48
C PRO A 76 2.18 -11.35 -12.06
N ASP A 77 3.20 -11.92 -12.65
CA ASP A 77 4.58 -11.51 -12.39
C ASP A 77 4.82 -10.03 -12.64
N ASN A 78 5.78 -9.46 -11.93
CA ASN A 78 6.13 -8.03 -12.00
C ASN A 78 4.97 -7.08 -11.69
N SER A 79 4.02 -7.52 -10.87
CA SER A 79 2.97 -6.65 -10.34
C SER A 79 3.53 -5.64 -9.35
N ARG A 80 2.82 -4.54 -9.15
CA ARG A 80 3.10 -3.58 -8.08
C ARG A 80 2.09 -3.78 -6.94
N VAL A 81 2.57 -4.13 -5.77
CA VAL A 81 1.75 -4.42 -4.59
C VAL A 81 1.92 -3.31 -3.56
N THR A 82 0.83 -2.76 -3.08
CA THR A 82 0.81 -1.84 -1.94
C THR A 82 0.20 -2.56 -0.75
N LEU A 83 0.98 -2.74 0.30
CA LEU A 83 0.53 -3.32 1.57
C LEU A 83 0.03 -2.19 2.48
N THR A 84 -1.22 -2.27 2.89
CA THR A 84 -1.88 -1.30 3.76
C THR A 84 -2.89 -2.02 4.67
N GLY A 85 -3.72 -1.28 5.37
CA GLY A 85 -4.75 -1.86 6.23
C GLY A 85 -5.30 -0.82 7.20
N GLY A 86 -5.72 -1.26 8.38
CA GLY A 86 -5.74 -0.41 9.56
C GLY A 86 -4.31 0.02 9.85
N GLU A 87 -3.52 -0.88 10.42
CA GLU A 87 -2.07 -0.78 10.42
C GLU A 87 -1.48 -2.13 9.94
N PRO A 88 -0.85 -2.19 8.77
CA PRO A 88 -0.41 -3.46 8.20
C PRO A 88 0.60 -4.19 9.08
N LEU A 89 1.41 -3.45 9.86
CA LEU A 89 2.43 -4.01 10.75
C LEU A 89 1.83 -4.70 12.00
N THR A 90 0.51 -4.60 12.23
CA THR A 90 -0.17 -5.40 13.26
C THR A 90 -0.50 -6.82 12.81
N LEU A 91 -0.39 -7.11 11.51
CA LEU A 91 -0.58 -8.46 11.01
C LEU A 91 0.50 -9.38 11.57
N LYS A 92 0.10 -10.45 12.23
CA LYS A 92 1.05 -11.46 12.71
C LYS A 92 1.84 -12.04 11.54
N ASN A 93 3.16 -12.13 11.68
CA ASN A 93 4.10 -12.57 10.64
C ASN A 93 4.04 -11.70 9.36
N PHE A 94 3.87 -10.38 9.49
CA PHE A 94 3.91 -9.43 8.38
C PHE A 94 5.14 -9.62 7.49
N GLU A 95 6.30 -9.91 8.09
CA GLU A 95 7.56 -10.12 7.38
C GLU A 95 7.47 -11.25 6.34
N LYS A 96 6.72 -12.33 6.63
CA LYS A 96 6.50 -13.42 5.66
C LYS A 96 5.74 -12.92 4.42
N VAL A 97 4.71 -12.10 4.65
CA VAL A 97 3.91 -11.52 3.56
C VAL A 97 4.76 -10.55 2.73
N PHE A 98 5.54 -9.69 3.39
CA PHE A 98 6.46 -8.79 2.72
C PHE A 98 7.48 -9.55 1.86
N LEU A 99 8.17 -10.53 2.42
CA LEU A 99 9.17 -11.35 1.71
C LEU A 99 8.53 -12.04 0.49
N LYS A 100 7.31 -12.57 0.64
CA LYS A 100 6.58 -13.20 -0.46
C LYS A 100 6.28 -12.21 -1.59
N VAL A 101 5.88 -10.99 -1.27
CA VAL A 101 5.66 -9.95 -2.29
C VAL A 101 6.94 -9.64 -3.04
N VAL A 102 8.04 -9.39 -2.33
CA VAL A 102 9.29 -8.92 -2.96
C VAL A 102 10.06 -10.01 -3.71
N GLU A 103 9.63 -11.27 -3.64
CA GLU A 103 10.17 -12.35 -4.49
C GLU A 103 9.99 -12.04 -5.97
N ARG A 104 8.81 -11.58 -6.38
CA ARG A 104 8.41 -11.40 -7.79
C ARG A 104 7.78 -10.06 -8.13
N HIS A 105 7.45 -9.23 -7.12
CA HIS A 105 6.65 -8.01 -7.28
C HIS A 105 7.34 -6.81 -6.66
N GLU A 106 7.07 -5.62 -7.18
CA GLU A 106 7.42 -4.37 -6.51
C GLU A 106 6.51 -4.14 -5.30
N CYS A 107 7.10 -3.81 -4.15
CA CYS A 107 6.38 -3.60 -2.89
C CYS A 107 6.41 -2.15 -2.45
N ASN A 108 5.24 -1.60 -2.14
CA ASN A 108 5.05 -0.37 -1.39
C ASN A 108 4.34 -0.67 -0.07
N ILE A 109 4.62 0.11 0.96
CA ILE A 109 3.97 -0.03 2.27
C ILE A 109 3.41 1.34 2.69
N ILE A 110 2.18 1.35 3.20
CA ILE A 110 1.56 2.51 3.83
C ILE A 110 1.27 2.14 5.28
N CYS A 111 1.92 2.82 6.23
CA CYS A 111 1.78 2.56 7.66
C CYS A 111 1.73 3.86 8.47
N ASN A 112 1.42 3.77 9.76
CA ASN A 112 1.48 4.92 10.68
C ASN A 112 2.89 5.13 11.28
N GLY A 113 3.82 4.22 11.05
CA GLY A 113 5.22 4.30 11.45
C GLY A 113 5.52 3.91 12.91
N LEU A 114 4.51 3.71 13.77
CA LEU A 114 4.72 3.47 15.20
C LEU A 114 5.26 2.06 15.52
N LEU A 115 5.07 1.11 14.62
CA LEU A 115 5.55 -0.28 14.78
C LEU A 115 6.81 -0.58 13.97
N LEU A 116 7.42 0.45 13.36
CA LEU A 116 8.70 0.29 12.68
C LEU A 116 9.82 0.08 13.73
N SER A 117 10.49 -1.06 13.62
CA SER A 117 11.73 -1.35 14.38
C SER A 117 12.93 -1.29 13.45
N GLU A 118 14.13 -1.09 13.99
CA GLU A 118 15.37 -1.14 13.20
C GLU A 118 15.48 -2.45 12.41
N LYS A 119 15.21 -3.58 13.05
CA LYS A 119 15.21 -4.90 12.40
C LYS A 119 14.25 -4.96 11.20
N LEU A 120 13.06 -4.40 11.32
CA LEU A 120 12.10 -4.37 10.23
C LEU A 120 12.57 -3.43 9.11
N ILE A 121 13.11 -2.27 9.46
CA ILE A 121 13.67 -1.32 8.48
C ILE A 121 14.80 -1.99 7.69
N ASP A 122 15.72 -2.67 8.35
CA ASP A 122 16.81 -3.40 7.70
C ASP A 122 16.27 -4.48 6.75
N LEU A 123 15.24 -5.23 7.18
CA LEU A 123 14.59 -6.21 6.32
C LEU A 123 13.96 -5.56 5.08
N LEU A 124 13.26 -4.43 5.23
CA LEU A 124 12.67 -3.72 4.11
C LEU A 124 13.73 -3.24 3.12
N LEU A 125 14.80 -2.65 3.63
CA LEU A 125 15.91 -2.11 2.82
C LEU A 125 16.76 -3.20 2.16
N SER A 126 16.74 -4.43 2.66
CA SER A 126 17.49 -5.55 2.06
C SER A 126 16.96 -5.97 0.70
N SER A 127 15.71 -5.62 0.34
CA SER A 127 15.10 -6.02 -0.93
C SER A 127 15.13 -4.91 -1.99
N LYS A 128 15.70 -5.20 -3.15
CA LYS A 128 15.66 -4.32 -4.33
C LYS A 128 14.24 -4.05 -4.85
N ASN A 129 13.30 -4.94 -4.55
CA ASN A 129 11.91 -4.84 -4.99
C ASN A 129 11.04 -4.03 -4.00
N PHE A 130 11.55 -3.67 -2.84
CA PHE A 130 10.93 -2.67 -1.98
C PHE A 130 11.16 -1.27 -2.57
N LYS A 131 10.07 -0.50 -2.79
CA LYS A 131 10.16 0.77 -3.52
C LYS A 131 9.81 1.99 -2.67
N VAL A 132 8.73 1.91 -1.89
CA VAL A 132 8.23 3.08 -1.16
C VAL A 132 7.71 2.67 0.21
N LEU A 133 8.16 3.39 1.24
CA LEU A 133 7.55 3.43 2.56
C LEU A 133 6.84 4.78 2.72
N SER A 134 5.50 4.75 2.77
CA SER A 134 4.68 5.92 3.04
C SER A 134 4.27 5.92 4.50
N ILE A 135 4.74 6.91 5.27
CA ILE A 135 4.36 7.08 6.67
C ILE A 135 3.27 8.15 6.75
N SER A 136 2.11 7.76 7.32
CA SER A 136 0.98 8.67 7.48
C SER A 136 1.21 9.62 8.66
N ILE A 137 1.38 10.91 8.37
CA ILE A 137 1.58 11.97 9.38
C ILE A 137 0.52 13.05 9.16
N ASP A 138 -0.38 13.27 10.14
CA ASP A 138 -1.50 14.19 9.93
C ASP A 138 -1.30 15.56 10.55
N ASN A 139 -0.80 15.67 11.77
CA ASN A 139 -0.58 16.98 12.41
C ASN A 139 0.49 16.91 13.47
N ARG A 140 1.30 17.99 13.57
CA ARG A 140 2.35 18.17 14.61
C ARG A 140 1.80 18.16 16.04
N LYS A 141 0.52 18.46 16.25
CA LYS A 141 -0.10 18.58 17.60
C LYS A 141 -0.77 17.29 18.09
N ASN A 142 -0.69 16.18 17.37
CA ASN A 142 -1.13 14.83 17.75
C ASN A 142 -2.53 14.71 18.41
N LYS A 143 -3.42 15.70 18.27
CA LYS A 143 -4.77 15.63 18.83
C LYS A 143 -5.72 14.76 18.01
N ILE A 144 -5.36 14.44 16.77
CA ILE A 144 -6.21 13.77 15.81
C ILE A 144 -5.99 12.25 15.82
N ARG A 145 -4.80 11.80 16.25
CA ARG A 145 -4.47 10.38 16.33
C ARG A 145 -4.47 9.96 17.81
N LYS A 146 -5.33 9.05 18.14
CA LYS A 146 -5.43 8.46 19.48
C LYS A 146 -4.93 7.02 19.41
N LEU A 147 -4.22 6.59 20.46
CA LEU A 147 -3.90 5.17 20.60
C LEU A 147 -5.19 4.39 20.78
N ALA A 148 -5.30 3.26 20.07
CA ALA A 148 -6.38 2.33 20.31
C ALA A 148 -6.15 1.65 21.66
N ASN A 149 -7.19 1.56 22.47
CA ASN A 149 -7.17 0.66 23.60
C ASN A 149 -7.24 -0.77 23.06
N VAL A 150 -6.12 -1.47 23.07
CA VAL A 150 -5.98 -2.88 22.65
C VAL A 150 -6.24 -3.76 23.86
#